data_3ad0d7d5c44caa128bce97c0bf468ca3
#
_entry.id   3ad0d7d5c44caa128bce97c0bf468ca3
#
_cell.length_a   1.000
_cell.length_b   1.000
_cell.length_c   1.000
_cell.angle_alpha   90.00
_cell.angle_beta   90.00
_cell.angle_gamma   90.00
#
_symmetry.space_group_name_H-M   'P 1'
#
loop_
_entity.id
_entity.type
_entity.pdbx_description
1 polymer ?
#
loop_
_entity_poly.entity_id
_entity_poly.type
_entity_poly.pdbx_seq_one_letter_code
_entity_poly.pdbx_strand_id
1 'polypeptide(L)'
;MPSLVIFDLDGTLADSFPWFCRHVNDAADKFGFRRVEDFEALRHADFRQTFRTLQVPGWKLPAIARHMRAVKSRHLDEISLFPGVEPMLRDLSAAGLRLALVSSDSEANSRRQLGGLQDLFETFDCGASVFGKAAKFRRVVRRAGLAPGDVISIGDEVRDIEAAREAGIACGAVTWGYAAPEMLRAMQPDVLFDAVEDISRIAARTPAPQ
;
A
#
# COMPACT_ATOMS: atom_id res chain seq x y z
N MET A 1 -5.10 -20.85 5.56
CA MET A 1 -5.29 -19.54 6.20
C MET A 1 -3.98 -18.78 6.22
N PRO A 2 -3.96 -17.48 6.03
CA PRO A 2 -2.67 -16.77 6.01
C PRO A 2 -2.00 -16.82 7.38
N SER A 3 -0.70 -17.05 7.36
CA SER A 3 0.19 -16.92 8.52
C SER A 3 0.91 -15.56 8.52
N LEU A 4 0.91 -14.87 7.36
CA LEU A 4 1.53 -13.58 7.16
C LEU A 4 0.60 -12.65 6.38
N VAL A 5 0.46 -11.42 6.88
CA VAL A 5 -0.23 -10.33 6.19
C VAL A 5 0.81 -9.28 5.77
N ILE A 6 0.87 -8.99 4.47
CA ILE A 6 1.72 -7.94 3.91
C ILE A 6 0.86 -6.72 3.63
N PHE A 7 1.12 -5.61 4.29
CA PHE A 7 0.40 -4.36 4.07
C PHE A 7 1.16 -3.42 3.14
N ASP A 8 0.43 -2.69 2.29
CA ASP A 8 0.88 -1.41 1.79
C ASP A 8 0.70 -0.34 2.88
N LEU A 9 1.31 0.83 2.71
CA LEU A 9 1.23 1.94 3.65
C LEU A 9 0.26 3.02 3.15
N ASP A 10 0.62 3.67 2.05
CA ASP A 10 -0.07 4.84 1.52
C ASP A 10 -1.42 4.44 0.91
N GLY A 11 -2.51 5.05 1.39
CA GLY A 11 -3.87 4.69 0.97
C GLY A 11 -4.41 3.41 1.61
N THR A 12 -3.59 2.61 2.28
CA THR A 12 -4.00 1.36 2.95
C THR A 12 -4.05 1.52 4.47
N LEU A 13 -2.92 1.85 5.09
CA LEU A 13 -2.81 2.12 6.53
C LEU A 13 -2.80 3.62 6.83
N ALA A 14 -2.20 4.43 5.96
CA ALA A 14 -2.06 5.87 6.10
C ALA A 14 -2.93 6.63 5.10
N ASP A 15 -3.69 7.62 5.58
CA ASP A 15 -4.53 8.50 4.77
C ASP A 15 -3.67 9.58 4.10
N SER A 16 -2.91 9.16 3.11
CA SER A 16 -1.97 10.01 2.41
C SER A 16 -2.52 10.64 1.13
N PHE A 17 -3.71 10.27 0.68
CA PHE A 17 -4.29 10.82 -0.55
C PHE A 17 -4.55 12.34 -0.47
N PRO A 18 -5.09 12.92 0.63
CA PRO A 18 -5.22 14.36 0.75
C PRO A 18 -3.87 15.10 0.70
N TRP A 19 -2.82 14.54 1.30
CA TRP A 19 -1.46 15.07 1.21
C TRP A 19 -0.96 15.03 -0.25
N PHE A 20 -1.13 13.90 -0.94
CA PHE A 20 -0.76 13.74 -2.35
C PHE A 20 -1.44 14.81 -3.23
N CYS A 21 -2.74 15.04 -3.05
CA CYS A 21 -3.49 16.05 -3.80
C CYS A 21 -2.91 17.45 -3.63
N ARG A 22 -2.44 17.80 -2.42
CA ARG A 22 -1.85 19.13 -2.14
C ARG A 22 -0.49 19.31 -2.81
N HIS A 23 0.32 18.27 -2.95
CA HIS A 23 1.74 18.39 -3.32
C HIS A 23 2.09 17.91 -4.74
N VAL A 24 1.24 17.13 -5.40
CA VAL A 24 1.56 16.57 -6.71
C VAL A 24 1.71 17.64 -7.78
N ASN A 25 0.96 18.73 -7.70
CA ASN A 25 1.04 19.81 -8.68
C ASN A 25 2.31 20.66 -8.55
N ASP A 26 2.92 20.75 -7.36
CA ASP A 26 4.24 21.35 -7.19
C ASP A 26 5.32 20.51 -7.87
N ALA A 27 5.16 19.18 -7.82
CA ALA A 27 6.02 18.27 -8.56
C ALA A 27 5.78 18.39 -10.09
N ALA A 28 4.52 18.57 -10.53
CA ALA A 28 4.21 18.81 -11.94
C ALA A 28 4.92 20.03 -12.49
N ASP A 29 4.86 21.14 -11.78
CA ASP A 29 5.55 22.40 -12.14
C ASP A 29 7.07 22.20 -12.16
N LYS A 30 7.62 21.56 -11.13
CA LYS A 30 9.06 21.33 -11.01
C LYS A 30 9.65 20.43 -12.08
N PHE A 31 8.93 19.39 -12.46
CA PHE A 31 9.42 18.38 -13.40
C PHE A 31 8.86 18.52 -14.81
N GLY A 32 7.95 19.49 -15.04
CA GLY A 32 7.40 19.80 -16.33
C GLY A 32 6.54 18.66 -16.88
N PHE A 33 5.57 18.20 -16.09
CA PHE A 33 4.49 17.34 -16.56
C PHE A 33 3.14 18.04 -16.32
N ARG A 34 2.06 17.51 -16.92
CA ARG A 34 0.74 18.12 -16.85
C ARG A 34 0.22 18.11 -15.40
N ARG A 35 -0.33 19.25 -14.94
CA ARG A 35 -0.98 19.35 -13.63
C ARG A 35 -2.22 18.47 -13.58
N VAL A 36 -2.51 17.97 -12.40
CA VAL A 36 -3.76 17.28 -12.09
C VAL A 36 -4.84 18.33 -11.89
N GLU A 37 -5.89 18.28 -12.69
CA GLU A 37 -7.06 19.17 -12.60
C GLU A 37 -8.22 18.47 -11.89
N ASP A 38 -8.36 17.17 -12.10
CA ASP A 38 -9.40 16.33 -11.53
C ASP A 38 -8.77 15.14 -10.79
N PHE A 39 -8.76 15.23 -9.46
CA PHE A 39 -8.21 14.19 -8.59
C PHE A 39 -9.12 12.96 -8.51
N GLU A 40 -10.44 13.14 -8.68
CA GLU A 40 -11.36 12.01 -8.69
C GLU A 40 -11.15 11.16 -9.94
N ALA A 41 -10.94 11.79 -11.09
CA ALA A 41 -10.60 11.06 -12.31
C ALA A 41 -9.33 10.21 -12.18
N LEU A 42 -8.37 10.59 -11.32
CA LEU A 42 -7.17 9.77 -11.07
C LEU A 42 -7.51 8.47 -10.36
N ARG A 43 -8.51 8.47 -9.48
CA ARG A 43 -8.93 7.28 -8.74
C ARG A 43 -9.54 6.22 -9.65
N HIS A 44 -10.08 6.64 -10.80
CA HIS A 44 -10.67 5.79 -11.84
C HIS A 44 -9.67 5.38 -12.94
N ALA A 45 -8.41 5.72 -12.80
CA ALA A 45 -7.36 5.40 -13.76
C ALA A 45 -6.31 4.46 -13.14
N ASP A 46 -5.83 3.51 -13.94
CA ASP A 46 -4.65 2.77 -13.54
C ASP A 46 -3.39 3.65 -13.58
N PHE A 47 -2.34 3.20 -12.89
CA PHE A 47 -1.07 3.91 -12.79
C PHE A 47 -0.46 4.26 -14.16
N ARG A 48 -0.54 3.37 -15.14
CA ARG A 48 0.01 3.60 -16.48
C ARG A 48 -0.81 4.63 -17.25
N GLN A 49 -2.12 4.58 -17.11
CA GLN A 49 -3.05 5.54 -17.71
C GLN A 49 -2.84 6.93 -17.11
N THR A 50 -2.70 7.03 -15.78
CA THR A 50 -2.38 8.28 -15.08
C THR A 50 -1.12 8.94 -15.64
N PHE A 51 -0.01 8.21 -15.79
CA PHE A 51 1.22 8.79 -16.33
C PHE A 51 1.11 9.20 -17.79
N ARG A 52 0.35 8.46 -18.60
CA ARG A 52 0.08 8.87 -19.99
C ARG A 52 -0.74 10.15 -20.04
N THR A 53 -1.81 10.25 -19.27
CA THR A 53 -2.71 11.41 -19.21
C THR A 53 -1.96 12.66 -18.73
N LEU A 54 -1.12 12.52 -17.71
CA LEU A 54 -0.30 13.60 -17.17
C LEU A 54 0.98 13.86 -18.00
N GLN A 55 1.21 13.08 -19.06
CA GLN A 55 2.39 13.21 -19.92
C GLN A 55 3.72 13.13 -19.13
N VAL A 56 3.76 12.27 -18.10
CA VAL A 56 4.96 12.08 -17.27
C VAL A 56 6.00 11.29 -18.05
N PRO A 57 7.17 11.85 -18.39
CA PRO A 57 8.22 11.12 -19.05
C PRO A 57 8.76 10.00 -18.15
N GLY A 58 8.77 8.75 -18.65
CA GLY A 58 9.16 7.57 -17.84
C GLY A 58 10.54 7.70 -17.21
N TRP A 59 11.49 8.34 -17.89
CA TRP A 59 12.84 8.58 -17.36
C TRP A 59 12.89 9.56 -16.18
N LYS A 60 11.87 10.42 -15.99
CA LYS A 60 11.75 11.32 -14.84
C LYS A 60 11.17 10.65 -13.58
N LEU A 61 10.49 9.49 -13.74
CA LEU A 61 9.82 8.83 -12.63
C LEU A 61 10.70 8.58 -11.40
N PRO A 62 11.96 8.12 -11.52
CA PRO A 62 12.81 7.94 -10.34
C PRO A 62 13.10 9.26 -9.60
N ALA A 63 13.27 10.36 -10.34
CA ALA A 63 13.52 11.68 -9.76
C ALA A 63 12.28 12.26 -9.09
N ILE A 64 11.10 12.11 -9.72
CA ILE A 64 9.81 12.52 -9.17
C ILE A 64 9.53 11.73 -7.89
N ALA A 65 9.65 10.41 -7.91
CA ALA A 65 9.42 9.57 -6.75
C ALA A 65 10.37 9.92 -5.58
N ARG A 66 11.65 10.17 -5.86
CA ARG A 66 12.61 10.64 -4.85
C ARG A 66 12.22 12.00 -4.28
N HIS A 67 11.80 12.93 -5.13
CA HIS A 67 11.35 14.25 -4.71
C HIS A 67 10.10 14.15 -3.82
N MET A 68 9.08 13.42 -4.25
CA MET A 68 7.85 13.26 -3.48
C MET A 68 8.11 12.63 -2.11
N ARG A 69 8.98 11.61 -2.02
CA ARG A 69 9.40 11.05 -0.71
C ARG A 69 10.10 12.06 0.18
N ALA A 70 10.97 12.91 -0.40
CA ALA A 70 11.64 13.96 0.37
C ALA A 70 10.67 15.06 0.82
N VAL A 71 9.66 15.41 0.02
CA VAL A 71 8.56 16.30 0.44
C VAL A 71 7.75 15.65 1.55
N LYS A 72 7.31 14.41 1.37
CA LYS A 72 6.55 13.66 2.36
C LYS A 72 7.27 13.57 3.71
N SER A 73 8.59 13.34 3.70
CA SER A 73 9.40 13.27 4.92
C SER A 73 9.32 14.53 5.79
N ARG A 74 9.05 15.70 5.19
CA ARG A 74 8.90 16.99 5.90
C ARG A 74 7.47 17.26 6.38
N HIS A 75 6.49 16.51 5.87
CA HIS A 75 5.06 16.72 6.08
C HIS A 75 4.38 15.46 6.61
N LEU A 76 5.11 14.56 7.29
CA LEU A 76 4.55 13.31 7.83
C LEU A 76 3.49 13.55 8.91
N ASP A 77 3.57 14.68 9.60
CA ASP A 77 2.60 15.14 10.59
C ASP A 77 1.24 15.52 10.00
N GLU A 78 1.18 15.76 8.69
CA GLU A 78 -0.08 16.00 7.96
C GLU A 78 -0.80 14.71 7.55
N ILE A 79 -0.17 13.55 7.74
CA ILE A 79 -0.68 12.26 7.28
C ILE A 79 -0.95 11.38 8.50
N SER A 80 -2.22 11.15 8.80
CA SER A 80 -2.63 10.25 9.87
C SER A 80 -2.77 8.81 9.37
N LEU A 81 -2.71 7.86 10.27
CA LEU A 81 -3.25 6.52 9.99
C LEU A 81 -4.76 6.60 9.88
N PHE A 82 -5.37 5.75 9.06
CA PHE A 82 -6.83 5.65 9.03
C PHE A 82 -7.36 5.26 10.40
N PRO A 83 -8.56 5.78 10.80
CA PRO A 83 -9.23 5.35 12.02
C PRO A 83 -9.36 3.82 12.06
N GLY A 84 -9.10 3.21 13.21
CA GLY A 84 -9.19 1.75 13.39
C GLY A 84 -7.92 0.97 13.02
N VAL A 85 -6.92 1.55 12.37
CA VAL A 85 -5.69 0.85 11.95
C VAL A 85 -4.90 0.33 13.17
N GLU A 86 -4.74 1.14 14.21
CA GLU A 86 -3.99 0.70 15.40
C GLU A 86 -4.63 -0.54 16.07
N PRO A 87 -5.90 -0.53 16.47
CA PRO A 87 -6.52 -1.73 17.05
C PRO A 87 -6.50 -2.92 16.08
N MET A 88 -6.76 -2.73 14.80
CA MET A 88 -6.72 -3.79 13.79
C MET A 88 -5.35 -4.47 13.72
N LEU A 89 -4.25 -3.72 13.66
CA LEU A 89 -2.90 -4.29 13.64
C LEU A 89 -2.56 -5.05 14.91
N ARG A 90 -2.98 -4.52 16.08
CA ARG A 90 -2.79 -5.18 17.37
C ARG A 90 -3.59 -6.49 17.46
N ASP A 91 -4.83 -6.49 16.99
CA ASP A 91 -5.68 -7.68 16.96
C ASP A 91 -5.08 -8.78 16.09
N LEU A 92 -4.61 -8.45 14.88
CA LEU A 92 -3.95 -9.40 13.98
C LEU A 92 -2.69 -9.99 14.63
N SER A 93 -1.86 -9.14 15.25
CA SER A 93 -0.64 -9.58 15.95
C SER A 93 -0.96 -10.46 17.17
N ALA A 94 -1.96 -10.08 17.96
CA ALA A 94 -2.42 -10.85 19.13
C ALA A 94 -3.00 -12.22 18.73
N ALA A 95 -3.61 -12.30 17.55
CA ALA A 95 -4.07 -13.56 16.97
C ALA A 95 -2.94 -14.43 16.39
N GLY A 96 -1.68 -14.01 16.51
CA GLY A 96 -0.51 -14.77 16.07
C GLY A 96 -0.18 -14.60 14.57
N LEU A 97 -0.82 -13.67 13.87
CA LEU A 97 -0.47 -13.36 12.49
C LEU A 97 0.81 -12.52 12.44
N ARG A 98 1.72 -12.91 11.56
CA ARG A 98 2.93 -12.14 11.27
C ARG A 98 2.59 -10.97 10.36
N LEU A 99 3.22 -9.82 10.56
CA LEU A 99 2.96 -8.61 9.78
C LEU A 99 4.21 -8.18 9.04
N ALA A 100 4.06 -7.78 7.78
CA ALA A 100 5.12 -7.19 6.96
C ALA A 100 4.61 -5.96 6.23
N LEU A 101 5.50 -5.00 5.96
CA LEU A 101 5.19 -3.81 5.19
C LEU A 101 5.94 -3.83 3.86
N VAL A 102 5.21 -3.61 2.76
CA VAL A 102 5.79 -3.41 1.43
C VAL A 102 5.29 -2.09 0.86
N SER A 103 6.15 -1.09 0.83
CA SER A 103 5.80 0.25 0.37
C SER A 103 6.75 0.78 -0.71
N SER A 104 6.27 1.71 -1.51
CA SER A 104 7.08 2.51 -2.43
C SER A 104 7.81 3.67 -1.73
N ASP A 105 7.41 4.01 -0.51
CA ASP A 105 8.07 5.02 0.31
C ASP A 105 9.41 4.51 0.88
N SER A 106 10.19 5.40 1.50
CA SER A 106 11.39 5.02 2.23
C SER A 106 11.04 4.29 3.54
N GLU A 107 11.90 3.38 3.99
CA GLU A 107 11.69 2.70 5.27
C GLU A 107 11.65 3.69 6.43
N ALA A 108 12.48 4.74 6.38
CA ALA A 108 12.51 5.78 7.41
C ALA A 108 11.16 6.53 7.52
N ASN A 109 10.54 6.90 6.38
CA ASN A 109 9.22 7.52 6.39
C ASN A 109 8.16 6.54 6.90
N SER A 110 8.19 5.29 6.43
CA SER A 110 7.22 4.27 6.81
C SER A 110 7.25 4.00 8.31
N ARG A 111 8.43 3.86 8.91
CA ARG A 111 8.60 3.67 10.36
C ARG A 111 8.12 4.88 11.16
N ARG A 112 8.45 6.08 10.72
CA ARG A 112 7.98 7.31 11.38
C ARG A 112 6.46 7.44 11.31
N GLN A 113 5.85 7.07 10.17
CA GLN A 113 4.40 7.10 9.97
C GLN A 113 3.67 6.12 10.90
N LEU A 114 4.23 4.91 11.07
CA LEU A 114 3.67 3.88 11.96
C LEU A 114 3.91 4.19 13.44
N GLY A 115 4.93 5.00 13.76
CA GLY A 115 5.27 5.29 15.16
C GLY A 115 5.54 4.01 15.95
N GLY A 116 4.95 3.87 17.13
CA GLY A 116 5.10 2.68 17.98
C GLY A 116 4.51 1.39 17.41
N LEU A 117 3.70 1.47 16.35
CA LEU A 117 3.15 0.28 15.67
C LEU A 117 4.19 -0.40 14.77
N GLN A 118 5.30 0.26 14.45
CA GLN A 118 6.38 -0.34 13.63
C GLN A 118 6.92 -1.65 14.22
N ASP A 119 6.88 -1.79 15.53
CA ASP A 119 7.42 -2.97 16.24
C ASP A 119 6.54 -4.22 16.08
N LEU A 120 5.31 -4.06 15.55
CA LEU A 120 4.44 -5.18 15.18
C LEU A 120 4.87 -5.82 13.85
N PHE A 121 5.66 -5.14 13.04
CA PHE A 121 6.08 -5.61 11.73
C PHE A 121 7.46 -6.28 11.80
N GLU A 122 7.53 -7.55 11.42
CA GLU A 122 8.79 -8.30 11.38
C GLU A 122 9.68 -7.93 10.17
N THR A 123 9.08 -7.43 9.09
CA THR A 123 9.78 -7.14 7.84
C THR A 123 9.26 -5.86 7.19
N PHE A 124 10.22 -5.02 6.76
CA PHE A 124 9.99 -3.87 5.90
C PHE A 124 10.72 -4.09 4.58
N ASP A 125 10.00 -4.01 3.46
CA ASP A 125 10.56 -3.98 2.12
C ASP A 125 10.11 -2.70 1.41
N CYS A 126 10.82 -1.63 1.69
CA CYS A 126 10.50 -0.27 1.29
C CYS A 126 11.38 0.23 0.13
N GLY A 127 11.04 1.39 -0.41
CA GLY A 127 11.79 2.05 -1.47
C GLY A 127 11.16 1.92 -2.85
N ALA A 128 11.61 2.79 -3.76
CA ALA A 128 11.04 2.89 -5.07
C ALA A 128 11.32 1.65 -5.91
N SER A 129 10.30 0.91 -6.15
CA SER A 129 10.21 -0.01 -7.28
C SER A 129 8.81 0.11 -7.84
N VAL A 130 8.63 1.06 -8.74
CA VAL A 130 7.34 1.33 -9.37
C VAL A 130 6.80 0.09 -10.10
N PHE A 131 7.68 -0.79 -10.55
CA PHE A 131 7.36 -2.01 -11.29
C PHE A 131 7.81 -3.31 -10.61
N GLY A 132 8.22 -3.27 -9.34
CA GLY A 132 8.82 -4.42 -8.65
C GLY A 132 8.09 -4.87 -7.39
N LYS A 133 6.78 -4.53 -7.20
CA LYS A 133 6.05 -4.91 -5.99
C LYS A 133 5.93 -6.43 -5.87
N ALA A 134 5.71 -7.15 -6.97
CA ALA A 134 5.71 -8.62 -6.99
C ALA A 134 7.05 -9.23 -6.55
N ALA A 135 8.17 -8.65 -6.99
CA ALA A 135 9.49 -9.10 -6.55
C ALA A 135 9.72 -8.87 -5.04
N LYS A 136 9.18 -7.77 -4.49
CA LYS A 136 9.19 -7.51 -3.05
C LYS A 136 8.35 -8.52 -2.30
N PHE A 137 7.13 -8.82 -2.76
CA PHE A 137 6.27 -9.85 -2.16
C PHE A 137 6.99 -11.21 -2.12
N ARG A 138 7.55 -11.67 -3.25
CA ARG A 138 8.33 -12.94 -3.29
C ARG A 138 9.52 -12.92 -2.33
N ARG A 139 10.17 -11.76 -2.14
CA ARG A 139 11.30 -11.62 -1.21
C ARG A 139 10.84 -11.71 0.24
N VAL A 140 9.73 -11.05 0.60
CA VAL A 140 9.13 -11.12 1.94
C VAL A 140 8.69 -12.55 2.25
N VAL A 141 7.94 -13.21 1.35
CA VAL A 141 7.50 -14.61 1.50
C VAL A 141 8.69 -15.53 1.75
N ARG A 142 9.75 -15.39 0.94
CA ARG A 142 10.98 -16.20 1.07
C ARG A 142 11.71 -15.95 2.39
N ARG A 143 11.80 -14.69 2.85
CA ARG A 143 12.41 -14.34 4.15
C ARG A 143 11.60 -14.88 5.32
N ALA A 144 10.29 -14.90 5.20
CA ALA A 144 9.38 -15.45 6.20
C ALA A 144 9.45 -16.98 6.29
N GLY A 145 10.01 -17.66 5.28
CA GLY A 145 10.07 -19.13 5.20
C GLY A 145 8.69 -19.76 4.98
N LEU A 146 7.75 -19.04 4.36
CA LEU A 146 6.37 -19.48 4.15
C LEU A 146 6.12 -19.89 2.71
N ALA A 147 5.09 -20.73 2.51
CA ALA A 147 4.55 -20.98 1.19
C ALA A 147 3.68 -19.78 0.74
N PRO A 148 3.61 -19.46 -0.58
CA PRO A 148 2.78 -18.38 -1.08
C PRO A 148 1.31 -18.48 -0.65
N GLY A 149 0.75 -19.67 -0.53
CA GLY A 149 -0.63 -19.92 -0.09
C GLY A 149 -0.91 -19.55 1.37
N ASP A 150 0.14 -19.33 2.18
CA ASP A 150 0.02 -18.91 3.58
C ASP A 150 0.15 -17.39 3.76
N VAL A 151 0.15 -16.63 2.65
CA VAL A 151 0.39 -15.19 2.67
C VAL A 151 -0.73 -14.45 1.93
N ILE A 152 -1.18 -13.35 2.52
CA ILE A 152 -2.07 -12.39 1.88
C ILE A 152 -1.42 -11.02 1.85
N SER A 153 -1.51 -10.32 0.73
CA SER A 153 -1.20 -8.88 0.67
C SER A 153 -2.48 -8.06 0.73
N ILE A 154 -2.42 -6.90 1.36
CA ILE A 154 -3.52 -5.93 1.45
C ILE A 154 -3.02 -4.59 0.93
N GLY A 155 -3.73 -4.04 -0.05
CA GLY A 155 -3.41 -2.78 -0.69
C GLY A 155 -4.65 -2.09 -1.24
N ASP A 156 -4.50 -0.89 -1.77
CA ASP A 156 -5.58 -0.02 -2.23
C ASP A 156 -5.54 0.32 -3.72
N GLU A 157 -4.59 -0.24 -4.46
CA GLU A 157 -4.46 0.03 -5.89
C GLU A 157 -4.53 -1.25 -6.73
N VAL A 158 -4.94 -1.10 -7.99
CA VAL A 158 -4.96 -2.19 -8.98
C VAL A 158 -3.61 -2.91 -9.08
N ARG A 159 -2.52 -2.15 -9.02
CA ARG A 159 -1.15 -2.71 -9.08
C ARG A 159 -0.80 -3.62 -7.89
N ASP A 160 -1.49 -3.49 -6.75
CA ASP A 160 -1.29 -4.36 -5.59
C ASP A 160 -1.87 -5.74 -5.86
N ILE A 161 -3.07 -5.77 -6.43
CA ILE A 161 -3.74 -7.01 -6.85
C ILE A 161 -2.93 -7.71 -7.94
N GLU A 162 -2.47 -6.97 -8.97
CA GLU A 162 -1.62 -7.50 -10.05
C GLU A 162 -0.34 -8.11 -9.49
N ALA A 163 0.34 -7.38 -8.57
CA ALA A 163 1.59 -7.83 -7.97
C ALA A 163 1.41 -9.06 -7.07
N ALA A 164 0.29 -9.15 -6.33
CA ALA A 164 -0.04 -10.32 -5.51
C ALA A 164 -0.23 -11.57 -6.38
N ARG A 165 -1.02 -11.44 -7.45
CA ARG A 165 -1.23 -12.52 -8.43
C ARG A 165 0.06 -12.98 -9.08
N GLU A 166 0.89 -12.02 -9.52
CA GLU A 166 2.20 -12.33 -10.10
C GLU A 166 3.14 -13.02 -9.08
N ALA A 167 3.00 -12.70 -7.80
CA ALA A 167 3.76 -13.33 -6.71
C ALA A 167 3.17 -14.70 -6.29
N GLY A 168 1.94 -15.04 -6.72
CA GLY A 168 1.25 -16.27 -6.35
C GLY A 168 0.70 -16.27 -4.93
N ILE A 169 0.49 -15.09 -4.33
CA ILE A 169 -0.11 -14.92 -2.99
C ILE A 169 -1.54 -14.42 -3.09
N ALA A 170 -2.32 -14.60 -2.02
CA ALA A 170 -3.67 -14.04 -1.96
C ALA A 170 -3.63 -12.51 -1.93
N CYS A 171 -4.67 -11.87 -2.48
CA CYS A 171 -4.82 -10.42 -2.49
C CYS A 171 -6.10 -9.95 -1.80
N GLY A 172 -5.95 -9.09 -0.81
CA GLY A 172 -7.00 -8.26 -0.25
C GLY A 172 -6.92 -6.85 -0.83
N ALA A 173 -8.06 -6.24 -1.09
CA ALA A 173 -8.13 -4.84 -1.50
C ALA A 173 -8.97 -4.03 -0.53
N VAL A 174 -8.58 -2.78 -0.26
CA VAL A 174 -9.30 -1.85 0.60
C VAL A 174 -9.92 -0.74 -0.23
N THR A 175 -11.18 -0.37 0.06
CA THR A 175 -11.96 0.54 -0.80
C THR A 175 -11.80 2.03 -0.45
N TRP A 176 -11.09 2.35 0.63
CA TRP A 176 -10.95 3.73 1.13
C TRP A 176 -9.69 4.47 0.63
N GLY A 177 -8.82 3.80 -0.15
CA GLY A 177 -7.54 4.34 -0.60
C GLY A 177 -7.57 5.16 -1.89
N TYR A 178 -6.49 5.05 -2.67
CA TYR A 178 -6.27 5.83 -3.89
C TYR A 178 -7.17 5.39 -5.06
N ALA A 179 -7.33 4.08 -5.30
CA ALA A 179 -8.17 3.62 -6.40
C ALA A 179 -9.66 3.68 -6.02
N ALA A 180 -10.50 4.01 -6.99
CA ALA A 180 -11.95 3.94 -6.82
C ALA A 180 -12.40 2.49 -6.57
N PRO A 181 -13.38 2.25 -5.68
CA PRO A 181 -13.81 0.90 -5.31
C PRO A 181 -14.21 0.02 -6.49
N GLU A 182 -14.83 0.57 -7.52
CA GLU A 182 -15.23 -0.17 -8.72
C GLU A 182 -14.02 -0.67 -9.53
N MET A 183 -12.91 0.07 -9.54
CA MET A 183 -11.67 -0.38 -10.17
C MET A 183 -11.13 -1.63 -9.49
N LEU A 184 -11.17 -1.65 -8.15
CA LEU A 184 -10.73 -2.79 -7.35
C LEU A 184 -11.68 -3.99 -7.51
N ARG A 185 -13.01 -3.75 -7.49
CA ARG A 185 -14.01 -4.80 -7.71
C ARG A 185 -13.87 -5.44 -9.09
N ALA A 186 -13.60 -4.66 -10.13
CA ALA A 186 -13.37 -5.16 -11.48
C ALA A 186 -12.17 -6.11 -11.57
N MET A 187 -11.19 -5.92 -10.69
CA MET A 187 -10.04 -6.81 -10.58
C MET A 187 -10.33 -8.12 -9.84
N GLN A 188 -11.49 -8.28 -9.20
CA GLN A 188 -11.87 -9.50 -8.46
C GLN A 188 -10.76 -9.95 -7.47
N PRO A 189 -10.40 -9.15 -6.44
CA PRO A 189 -9.47 -9.59 -5.41
C PRO A 189 -10.06 -10.77 -4.63
N ASP A 190 -9.23 -11.56 -3.95
CA ASP A 190 -9.70 -12.69 -3.13
C ASP A 190 -10.58 -12.21 -1.96
N VAL A 191 -10.28 -11.00 -1.44
CA VAL A 191 -11.09 -10.33 -0.41
C VAL A 191 -11.16 -8.84 -0.70
N LEU A 192 -12.34 -8.25 -0.54
CA LEU A 192 -12.53 -6.81 -0.57
C LEU A 192 -12.99 -6.34 0.83
N PHE A 193 -12.34 -5.30 1.34
CA PHE A 193 -12.64 -4.72 2.63
C PHE A 193 -13.22 -3.32 2.44
N ASP A 194 -14.41 -3.07 2.99
CA ASP A 194 -15.07 -1.76 2.91
C ASP A 194 -14.83 -0.92 4.19
N ALA A 195 -14.31 -1.54 5.28
CA ALA A 195 -13.91 -0.86 6.51
C ALA A 195 -12.63 -1.48 7.08
N VAL A 196 -11.85 -0.68 7.82
CA VAL A 196 -10.58 -1.12 8.44
C VAL A 196 -10.79 -2.30 9.37
N GLU A 197 -11.86 -2.29 10.14
CA GLU A 197 -12.22 -3.31 11.12
C GLU A 197 -12.48 -4.67 10.46
N ASP A 198 -12.90 -4.67 9.20
CA ASP A 198 -13.16 -5.91 8.46
C ASP A 198 -11.91 -6.75 8.23
N ILE A 199 -10.73 -6.11 8.23
CA ILE A 199 -9.45 -6.81 8.08
C ILE A 199 -9.21 -7.78 9.25
N SER A 200 -9.65 -7.44 10.46
CA SER A 200 -9.51 -8.31 11.64
C SER A 200 -10.22 -9.66 11.47
N ARG A 201 -11.19 -9.77 10.55
CA ARG A 201 -11.86 -11.05 10.23
C ARG A 201 -10.93 -12.11 9.63
N ILE A 202 -9.77 -11.71 9.11
CA ILE A 202 -8.74 -12.65 8.65
C ILE A 202 -8.27 -13.51 9.83
N ALA A 203 -8.13 -12.92 11.02
CA ALA A 203 -7.73 -13.61 12.25
C ALA A 203 -8.82 -14.55 12.78
N ALA A 204 -10.09 -14.19 12.66
CA ALA A 204 -11.22 -14.98 13.18
C ALA A 204 -11.40 -16.34 12.45
N ARG A 205 -10.76 -16.52 11.30
CA ARG A 205 -10.74 -17.78 10.52
C ARG A 205 -9.58 -18.70 10.93
N THR A 206 -8.73 -18.30 11.87
CA THR A 206 -7.62 -19.12 12.38
C THR A 206 -8.14 -19.96 13.56
N PRO A 207 -8.12 -21.31 13.52
CA PRO A 207 -8.40 -22.11 14.71
C PRO A 207 -7.33 -21.80 15.76
N ALA A 208 -7.75 -21.67 17.03
CA ALA A 208 -6.82 -21.51 18.14
C ALA A 208 -5.80 -22.67 18.13
N PRO A 209 -4.51 -22.43 18.42
CA PRO A 209 -3.54 -23.51 18.55
C PRO A 209 -3.99 -24.45 19.66
N GLN A 210 -4.05 -25.76 19.35
CA GLN A 210 -4.33 -26.84 20.31
C GLN A 210 -3.14 -27.02 21.26
#